data_d37bfa23d01a4336c1d83ad05b56f448
#
_entry.id   d37bfa23d01a4336c1d83ad05b56f448
#
_cell.length_a   1.000
_cell.length_b   1.000
_cell.length_c   1.000
_cell.angle_alpha   90.00
_cell.angle_beta   90.00
_cell.angle_gamma   90.00
#
_symmetry.space_group_name_H-M   'P 1'
#
loop_
_entity.id
_entity.type
_entity.pdbx_description
1 polymer ?
#
loop_
_entity_poly.entity_id
_entity_poly.type
_entity_poly.pdbx_seq_one_letter_code
_entity_poly.pdbx_strand_id
1 'polypeptide(L)'
;SERNFATQYVLREDKAKKFDDVGCMIEYLRENPGDREDFLGAYVRDYDSGEWIDARKAYYFQGGDIKSPMGFGIAAFSSEESMRAYPQFDRGKALGSFDELTGGGIEVQKPSDYKQRK
;
A
#
# COMPACT_ATOMS: atom_id res chain seq x y z
N SER A 1 -9.70 5.64 9.28
CA SER A 1 -10.45 4.45 9.54
C SER A 1 -9.88 3.28 8.76
N GLU A 2 -10.24 2.08 9.16
CA GLU A 2 -9.68 0.87 8.55
C GLU A 2 -9.97 0.77 7.05
N ARG A 3 -11.10 1.28 6.59
CA ARG A 3 -11.43 1.23 5.17
C ARG A 3 -10.52 2.09 4.30
N ASN A 4 -9.77 3.05 4.91
CA ASN A 4 -8.83 3.86 4.16
C ASN A 4 -7.55 3.10 3.83
N PHE A 5 -7.42 1.87 4.26
CA PHE A 5 -6.27 1.02 3.99
C PHE A 5 -6.61 -0.16 3.09
N ALA A 6 -7.87 -0.32 2.72
CA ALA A 6 -8.26 -1.42 1.84
C ALA A 6 -7.58 -1.29 0.49
N THR A 7 -7.11 -2.41 -0.05
CA THR A 7 -6.43 -2.44 -1.34
C THR A 7 -6.87 -3.66 -2.12
N GLN A 8 -6.69 -3.61 -3.43
CA GLN A 8 -6.97 -4.78 -4.26
C GLN A 8 -6.19 -4.71 -5.56
N TYR A 9 -5.93 -5.86 -6.15
CA TYR A 9 -5.52 -5.93 -7.54
C TYR A 9 -6.41 -6.93 -8.28
N VAL A 10 -6.53 -6.74 -9.58
CA VAL A 10 -7.44 -7.51 -10.41
C VAL A 10 -6.63 -8.32 -11.41
N LEU A 11 -6.89 -9.62 -11.44
CA LEU A 11 -6.30 -10.53 -12.41
C LEU A 11 -7.29 -10.77 -13.54
N ARG A 12 -6.84 -11.49 -14.56
CA ARG A 12 -7.70 -11.88 -15.66
C ARG A 12 -8.87 -12.73 -15.15
N GLU A 13 -9.95 -12.77 -15.93
CA GLU A 13 -11.18 -13.53 -15.62
C GLU A 13 -11.89 -12.99 -14.38
N ASP A 14 -11.80 -11.70 -14.16
CA ASP A 14 -12.51 -10.99 -13.09
C ASP A 14 -12.17 -11.45 -11.69
N LYS A 15 -11.01 -12.06 -11.51
CA LYS A 15 -10.54 -12.44 -10.18
C LYS A 15 -9.85 -11.25 -9.53
N ALA A 16 -10.18 -11.00 -8.27
CA ALA A 16 -9.56 -9.94 -7.50
C ALA A 16 -8.95 -10.51 -6.22
N LYS A 17 -7.80 -9.96 -5.83
CA LYS A 17 -7.19 -10.23 -4.54
C LYS A 17 -7.34 -8.96 -3.70
N LYS A 18 -7.90 -9.10 -2.51
CA LYS A 18 -8.21 -7.97 -1.63
C LYS A 18 -7.43 -8.06 -0.33
N PHE A 19 -7.04 -6.91 0.17
CA PHE A 19 -6.25 -6.81 1.39
C PHE A 19 -6.77 -5.65 2.24
N ASP A 20 -6.55 -5.73 3.54
CA ASP A 20 -6.93 -4.68 4.48
C ASP A 20 -5.79 -3.72 4.79
N ASP A 21 -4.59 -3.99 4.26
CA ASP A 21 -3.40 -3.22 4.57
C ASP A 21 -2.51 -3.17 3.32
N VAL A 22 -2.06 -1.97 2.97
CA VAL A 22 -1.21 -1.76 1.79
C VAL A 22 0.05 -2.62 1.86
N GLY A 23 0.65 -2.73 3.05
CA GLY A 23 1.85 -3.55 3.22
C GLY A 23 1.63 -5.01 2.91
N CYS A 24 0.44 -5.53 3.24
CA CYS A 24 0.11 -6.92 2.94
C CYS A 24 0.04 -7.16 1.43
N MET A 25 -0.57 -6.23 0.69
CA MET A 25 -0.61 -6.35 -0.77
C MET A 25 0.79 -6.29 -1.36
N ILE A 26 1.63 -5.37 -0.89
CA ILE A 26 3.00 -5.25 -1.36
C ILE A 26 3.76 -6.55 -1.13
N GLU A 27 3.70 -7.10 0.08
CA GLU A 27 4.40 -8.34 0.39
C GLU A 27 3.87 -9.52 -0.40
N TYR A 28 2.55 -9.60 -0.58
CA TYR A 28 1.96 -10.68 -1.36
C TYR A 28 2.44 -10.64 -2.81
N LEU A 29 2.49 -9.44 -3.41
CA LEU A 29 2.96 -9.30 -4.79
C LEU A 29 4.45 -9.61 -4.91
N ARG A 30 5.24 -9.30 -3.89
CA ARG A 30 6.65 -9.69 -3.87
C ARG A 30 6.82 -11.20 -3.86
N GLU A 31 5.94 -11.89 -3.14
CA GLU A 31 5.98 -13.35 -3.02
C GLU A 31 5.32 -14.06 -4.22
N ASN A 32 4.60 -13.31 -5.04
CA ASN A 32 3.87 -13.85 -6.18
C ASN A 32 4.17 -13.05 -7.43
N PRO A 33 5.41 -13.13 -7.94
CA PRO A 33 5.82 -12.29 -9.08
C PRO A 33 5.01 -12.53 -10.35
N GLY A 34 4.41 -13.72 -10.51
CA GLY A 34 3.52 -13.97 -11.64
C GLY A 34 2.30 -13.05 -11.60
N ASP A 35 1.69 -12.88 -10.41
CA ASP A 35 0.56 -11.97 -10.26
C ASP A 35 0.99 -10.53 -10.52
N ARG A 36 2.18 -10.15 -10.02
CA ARG A 36 2.72 -8.81 -10.20
C ARG A 36 2.86 -8.44 -11.67
N GLU A 37 3.25 -9.41 -12.50
CA GLU A 37 3.42 -9.16 -13.93
C GLU A 37 2.10 -9.19 -14.69
N ASP A 38 1.12 -9.95 -14.21
CA ASP A 38 -0.09 -10.25 -14.96
C ASP A 38 -1.32 -9.47 -14.50
N PHE A 39 -1.27 -8.73 -13.38
CA PHE A 39 -2.48 -8.06 -12.93
C PHE A 39 -2.92 -6.97 -13.91
N LEU A 40 -4.23 -6.81 -14.05
CA LEU A 40 -4.82 -5.82 -14.96
C LEU A 40 -4.90 -4.43 -14.36
N GLY A 41 -5.02 -4.34 -13.04
CA GLY A 41 -5.05 -3.08 -12.34
C GLY A 41 -4.91 -3.30 -10.86
N ALA A 42 -4.41 -2.30 -10.15
CA ALA A 42 -4.28 -2.33 -8.71
C ALA A 42 -4.79 -1.02 -8.14
N TYR A 43 -5.49 -1.08 -7.02
CA TYR A 43 -6.19 0.07 -6.47
C TYR A 43 -5.96 0.16 -4.97
N VAL A 44 -5.80 1.37 -4.49
CA VAL A 44 -5.64 1.67 -3.07
C VAL A 44 -6.61 2.78 -2.69
N ARG A 45 -6.87 2.93 -1.41
CA ARG A 45 -7.68 4.04 -0.91
C ARG A 45 -6.80 5.24 -0.63
N ASP A 46 -7.22 6.41 -1.09
CA ASP A 46 -6.58 7.65 -0.70
C ASP A 46 -6.78 7.85 0.81
N TYR A 47 -5.69 8.06 1.53
CA TYR A 47 -5.75 8.17 2.98
C TYR A 47 -6.65 9.32 3.45
N ASP A 48 -6.64 10.44 2.73
CA ASP A 48 -7.41 11.62 3.13
C ASP A 48 -8.90 11.49 2.81
N SER A 49 -9.24 11.02 1.60
CA SER A 49 -10.64 11.02 1.13
C SER A 49 -11.32 9.66 1.26
N GLY A 50 -10.55 8.59 1.32
CA GLY A 50 -11.10 7.24 1.30
C GLY A 50 -11.52 6.76 -0.08
N GLU A 51 -11.29 7.56 -1.11
CA GLU A 51 -11.65 7.18 -2.48
C GLU A 51 -10.64 6.19 -3.05
N TRP A 52 -11.11 5.37 -3.98
CA TRP A 52 -10.24 4.46 -4.72
C TRP A 52 -9.37 5.24 -5.70
N ILE A 53 -8.08 4.94 -5.71
CA ILE A 53 -7.13 5.55 -6.66
C ILE A 53 -6.26 4.44 -7.26
N ASP A 54 -5.73 4.71 -8.45
CA ASP A 54 -4.82 3.80 -9.13
C ASP A 54 -3.54 3.65 -8.30
N ALA A 55 -3.22 2.42 -7.90
CA ALA A 55 -2.06 2.15 -7.05
C ALA A 55 -0.75 2.61 -7.69
N ARG A 56 -0.65 2.56 -9.01
CA ARG A 56 0.57 2.96 -9.72
C ARG A 56 0.76 4.47 -9.78
N LYS A 57 -0.30 5.22 -9.51
CA LYS A 57 -0.23 6.69 -9.51
C LYS A 57 -0.22 7.27 -8.11
N ALA A 58 -0.37 6.44 -7.10
CA ALA A 58 -0.42 6.90 -5.72
C ALA A 58 0.98 7.17 -5.17
N TYR A 59 1.01 7.97 -4.12
CA TYR A 59 2.21 8.29 -3.36
C TYR A 59 2.12 7.61 -1.99
N TYR A 60 3.17 6.96 -1.56
CA TYR A 60 3.13 6.12 -0.37
C TYR A 60 4.01 6.67 0.75
N PHE A 61 3.50 6.57 1.96
CA PHE A 61 4.20 7.04 3.15
C PHE A 61 4.07 6.01 4.25
N GLN A 62 5.14 5.80 5.01
CA GLN A 62 5.12 4.85 6.13
C GLN A 62 5.58 5.55 7.39
N GLY A 63 4.80 5.43 8.47
CA GLY A 63 5.18 5.96 9.77
C GLY A 63 4.18 6.95 10.34
N GLY A 64 4.69 7.92 11.08
CA GLY A 64 3.83 8.85 11.81
C GLY A 64 2.95 8.11 12.81
N ASP A 65 1.70 8.54 12.92
CA ASP A 65 0.71 7.87 13.75
C ASP A 65 -0.27 7.03 12.92
N ILE A 66 0.14 6.65 11.71
CA ILE A 66 -0.71 5.83 10.83
C ILE A 66 -0.78 4.41 11.39
N LYS A 67 -2.00 3.98 11.71
CA LYS A 67 -2.24 2.65 12.25
C LYS A 67 -3.12 1.87 11.29
N SER A 68 -2.48 1.03 10.50
CA SER A 68 -3.20 0.19 9.55
C SER A 68 -3.54 -1.16 10.19
N PRO A 69 -4.54 -1.89 9.66
CA PRO A 69 -5.03 -3.12 10.30
C PRO A 69 -3.99 -4.18 10.62
N MET A 70 -3.00 -4.35 9.74
CA MET A 70 -1.95 -5.36 9.95
C MET A 70 -0.64 -4.75 10.45
N GLY A 71 -0.65 -3.47 10.78
CA GLY A 71 0.46 -2.85 11.47
C GLY A 71 1.61 -2.32 10.61
N PHE A 72 1.46 -2.29 9.30
CA PHE A 72 2.52 -1.74 8.45
C PHE A 72 2.62 -0.22 8.55
N GLY A 73 1.50 0.45 8.80
CA GLY A 73 1.49 1.91 8.89
C GLY A 73 1.78 2.61 7.58
N ILE A 74 1.39 2.01 6.45
CA ILE A 74 1.57 2.58 5.12
C ILE A 74 0.27 3.20 4.67
N ALA A 75 0.33 4.46 4.24
CA ALA A 75 -0.83 5.16 3.67
C ALA A 75 -0.54 5.54 2.23
N ALA A 76 -1.58 5.55 1.42
CA ALA A 76 -1.51 6.00 0.03
C ALA A 76 -2.16 7.37 -0.09
N PHE A 77 -1.59 8.23 -0.91
CA PHE A 77 -2.10 9.57 -1.15
C PHE A 77 -2.24 9.79 -2.64
N SER A 78 -3.24 10.57 -3.04
CA SER A 78 -3.51 10.83 -4.44
C SER A 78 -2.50 11.78 -5.08
N SER A 79 -1.78 12.58 -4.27
CA SER A 79 -0.78 13.49 -4.77
C SER A 79 0.38 13.62 -3.79
N GLU A 80 1.51 14.06 -4.28
CA GLU A 80 2.65 14.32 -3.42
C GLU A 80 2.34 15.46 -2.46
N GLU A 81 1.58 16.46 -2.91
CA GLU A 81 1.18 17.58 -2.07
C GLU A 81 0.38 17.11 -0.87
N SER A 82 -0.62 16.25 -1.07
CA SER A 82 -1.43 15.76 0.03
C SER A 82 -0.62 14.87 0.99
N MET A 83 0.33 14.11 0.46
CA MET A 83 1.22 13.31 1.30
C MET A 83 2.07 14.21 2.20
N ARG A 84 2.67 15.24 1.62
CA ARG A 84 3.52 16.17 2.37
C ARG A 84 2.73 17.00 3.37
N ALA A 85 1.44 17.18 3.13
CA ALA A 85 0.56 17.91 4.04
C ALA A 85 0.11 17.08 5.24
N TYR A 86 0.41 15.77 5.25
CA TYR A 86 0.11 14.93 6.40
C TYR A 86 0.82 15.50 7.63
N PRO A 87 0.10 15.74 8.76
CA PRO A 87 0.67 16.45 9.90
C PRO A 87 1.94 15.85 10.49
N GLN A 88 2.13 14.53 10.39
CA GLN A 88 3.32 13.87 10.90
C GLN A 88 4.23 13.38 9.77
N PHE A 89 4.23 14.08 8.66
CA PHE A 89 5.09 13.71 7.54
C PHE A 89 6.57 13.60 7.93
N ASP A 90 7.00 14.45 8.86
CA ASP A 90 8.38 14.44 9.33
C ASP A 90 8.70 13.28 10.29
N ARG A 91 7.71 12.50 10.68
CA ARG A 91 7.88 11.36 11.59
C ARG A 91 7.82 10.02 10.89
N GLY A 92 8.00 10.02 9.61
CA GLY A 92 7.99 8.79 8.84
C GLY A 92 8.80 8.95 7.59
N LYS A 93 8.49 8.13 6.59
CA LYS A 93 9.29 8.06 5.39
C LYS A 93 8.41 8.01 4.16
N ALA A 94 8.66 8.90 3.19
CA ALA A 94 8.05 8.79 1.87
C ALA A 94 8.69 7.58 1.17
N LEU A 95 7.83 6.70 0.67
CA LEU A 95 8.27 5.50 -0.04
C LEU A 95 8.30 5.80 -1.54
N GLY A 96 8.75 4.84 -2.33
CA GLY A 96 8.79 5.01 -3.77
C GLY A 96 7.48 4.66 -4.45
N SER A 97 7.56 4.36 -5.73
CA SER A 97 6.40 4.00 -6.53
C SER A 97 5.90 2.60 -6.20
N PHE A 98 4.67 2.32 -6.62
CA PHE A 98 4.10 0.99 -6.47
C PHE A 98 4.97 -0.08 -7.12
N ASP A 99 5.49 0.21 -8.32
CA ASP A 99 6.35 -0.75 -9.02
C ASP A 99 7.65 -1.02 -8.26
N GLU A 100 8.26 0.02 -7.70
CA GLU A 100 9.45 -0.16 -6.88
C GLU A 100 9.17 -0.95 -5.62
N LEU A 101 8.04 -0.66 -4.97
CA LEU A 101 7.65 -1.35 -3.73
C LEU A 101 7.38 -2.83 -3.98
N THR A 102 6.56 -3.13 -4.99
CA THR A 102 6.17 -4.52 -5.26
C THR A 102 7.28 -5.32 -5.92
N GLY A 103 8.21 -4.64 -6.58
CA GLY A 103 9.37 -5.29 -7.16
C GLY A 103 10.51 -5.55 -6.18
N GLY A 104 10.38 -5.07 -4.94
CA GLY A 104 11.41 -5.28 -3.93
C GLY A 104 12.57 -4.30 -3.98
N GLY A 105 12.47 -3.24 -4.81
CA GLY A 105 13.53 -2.25 -4.93
C GLY A 105 13.62 -1.27 -3.77
N ILE A 106 12.59 -1.24 -2.93
CA ILE A 106 12.52 -0.34 -1.78
C ILE A 106 12.12 -1.16 -0.57
N GLU A 107 12.84 -0.95 0.55
CA GLU A 107 12.51 -1.62 1.78
C GLU A 107 11.24 -1.04 2.40
N VAL A 108 10.42 -1.94 2.93
CA VAL A 108 9.23 -1.62 3.70
C VAL A 108 9.43 -2.20 5.09
N GLN A 109 9.26 -1.37 6.11
CA GLN A 109 9.39 -1.85 7.48
C GLN A 109 8.18 -2.71 7.82
N LYS A 110 8.45 -3.95 8.26
CA LYS A 110 7.40 -4.90 8.61
C LYS A 110 7.11 -4.90 10.09
N PRO A 111 5.87 -5.21 10.50
CA PRO A 111 5.61 -5.44 11.92
C PRO A 111 6.50 -6.55 12.45
N SER A 112 6.89 -6.46 13.72
CA SER A 112 7.79 -7.44 14.31
C SER A 112 7.23 -8.86 14.30
N ASP A 113 5.90 -8.99 14.31
CA ASP A 113 5.21 -10.28 14.29
C ASP A 113 4.56 -10.60 12.95
N TYR A 114 5.08 -10.01 11.87
CA TYR A 114 4.44 -10.12 10.56
C TYR A 114 4.16 -11.57 10.15
N LYS A 115 5.13 -12.46 10.33
CA LYS A 115 4.96 -13.86 9.92
C LYS A 115 3.86 -14.57 10.71
N GLN A 116 3.58 -14.12 11.92
CA GLN A 116 2.56 -14.72 12.77
C GLN A 116 1.17 -14.22 12.43
N ARG A 117 1.08 -13.10 11.70
CA ARG A 117 -0.20 -12.51 11.30
C ARG A 117 -0.72 -13.04 9.98
N LYS A 118 0.11 -13.77 9.25
CA LYS A 118 -0.24 -14.27 7.91
C LYS A 118 -1.20 -15.47 7.97
#